data_bd36be3bed3516a7fa79f37868be8a6d
#
_entry.id   bd36be3bed3516a7fa79f37868be8a6d
#
_cell.length_a   1.000
_cell.length_b   1.000
_cell.length_c   1.000
_cell.angle_alpha   90.00
_cell.angle_beta   90.00
_cell.angle_gamma   90.00
#
_symmetry.space_group_name_H-M   'P 1'
#
loop_
_entity.id
_entity.type
_entity.pdbx_description
1 polymer ?
#
loop_
_entity_poly.entity_id
_entity_poly.type
_entity_poly.pdbx_seq_one_letter_code
_entity_poly.pdbx_strand_id
1 'polypeptide(L)'
;VGSEMCIRDSSRALSEDAREAMTRHPESMMWKLAGDIDHVNAKIPFDAMEAGDATAKAVVDNWIEYVACGISNVVNTFEPEAICIGGGVSNQGETLLAPIRKYVEEETKNITTGKMPAIRACVLTNDAGVIGAAALANSI
;
A
#
# COMPACT_ATOMS: atom_id res chain seq x y z
N VAL A 1 15.84 -8.58 12.73
CA VAL A 1 15.65 -7.13 12.71
C VAL A 1 14.92 -6.81 11.39
N GLY A 2 13.58 -6.87 11.39
CA GLY A 2 12.81 -6.33 10.29
C GLY A 2 13.03 -4.82 10.24
N SER A 3 13.34 -4.25 9.07
CA SER A 3 13.39 -2.81 8.95
C SER A 3 11.98 -2.26 9.26
N GLU A 4 11.91 -1.13 9.95
CA GLU A 4 10.61 -0.47 10.23
C GLU A 4 9.79 -0.22 8.96
N MET A 5 10.45 -0.01 7.81
CA MET A 5 9.82 0.07 6.50
C MET A 5 8.98 -1.18 6.18
N CYS A 6 9.54 -2.40 6.33
CA CYS A 6 8.79 -3.64 6.04
C CYS A 6 7.59 -3.84 6.97
N ILE A 7 7.56 -3.22 8.14
CA ILE A 7 6.46 -3.32 9.10
C ILE A 7 5.37 -2.29 8.78
N ARG A 8 5.73 -1.04 8.54
CA ARG A 8 4.79 0.07 8.30
C ARG A 8 4.09 0.01 6.96
N ASP A 9 4.79 -0.45 5.92
CA ASP A 9 4.26 -0.47 4.54
C ASP A 9 3.49 -1.76 4.23
N SER A 10 3.32 -2.64 5.21
CA SER A 10 2.61 -3.91 5.02
C SER A 10 1.10 -3.74 5.16
N SER A 11 0.34 -4.60 4.48
CA SER A 11 -1.11 -4.70 4.65
C SER A 11 -1.53 -5.01 6.09
N ARG A 12 -0.62 -5.60 6.88
CA ARG A 12 -0.80 -5.82 8.30
C ARG A 12 -0.82 -4.51 9.08
N ALA A 13 0.11 -3.60 8.80
CA ALA A 13 0.14 -2.28 9.43
C ALA A 13 -1.16 -1.52 9.17
N LEU A 14 -1.66 -1.50 7.92
CA LEU A 14 -2.95 -0.89 7.60
C LEU A 14 -4.10 -1.49 8.43
N SER A 15 -4.10 -2.81 8.64
CA SER A 15 -5.12 -3.47 9.47
C SER A 15 -4.99 -3.10 10.96
N GLU A 16 -3.77 -2.93 11.46
CA GLU A 16 -3.50 -2.53 12.85
C GLU A 16 -3.89 -1.06 13.05
N ASP A 17 -3.53 -0.16 12.15
CA ASP A 17 -3.93 1.25 12.18
C ASP A 17 -5.45 1.42 12.10
N ALA A 18 -6.12 0.60 11.27
CA ALA A 18 -7.58 0.58 11.20
C ALA A 18 -8.23 0.17 12.53
N ARG A 19 -7.73 -0.88 13.20
CA ARG A 19 -8.22 -1.30 14.53
C ARG A 19 -8.03 -0.20 15.57
N GLU A 20 -6.87 0.45 15.57
CA GLU A 20 -6.60 1.55 16.49
C GLU A 20 -7.56 2.73 16.24
N ALA A 21 -7.77 3.10 14.98
CA ALA A 21 -8.71 4.15 14.61
C ALA A 21 -10.15 3.80 14.99
N MET A 22 -10.59 2.57 14.76
CA MET A 22 -11.91 2.07 15.17
C MET A 22 -12.14 2.19 16.67
N THR A 23 -11.12 1.90 17.48
CA THR A 23 -11.22 2.01 18.94
C THR A 23 -11.44 3.45 19.39
N ARG A 24 -10.87 4.43 18.68
CA ARG A 24 -11.03 5.87 18.96
C ARG A 24 -12.31 6.45 18.37
N HIS A 25 -12.84 5.82 17.31
CA HIS A 25 -13.98 6.28 16.51
C HIS A 25 -15.08 5.21 16.44
N PRO A 26 -15.91 5.06 17.48
CA PRO A 26 -16.99 4.07 17.51
C PRO A 26 -18.06 4.29 16.42
N GLU A 27 -18.14 5.52 15.88
CA GLU A 27 -19.06 5.91 14.80
C GLU A 27 -18.58 5.48 13.41
N SER A 28 -17.33 5.04 13.25
CA SER A 28 -16.77 4.66 11.96
C SER A 28 -17.52 3.49 11.32
N MET A 29 -17.72 3.59 10.02
CA MET A 29 -18.34 2.52 9.21
C MET A 29 -17.50 1.23 9.17
N MET A 30 -16.21 1.31 9.49
CA MET A 30 -15.35 0.14 9.60
C MET A 30 -15.90 -0.90 10.58
N TRP A 31 -16.54 -0.47 11.67
CA TRP A 31 -17.21 -1.37 12.63
C TRP A 31 -18.34 -2.18 11.97
N LYS A 32 -19.15 -1.52 11.15
CA LYS A 32 -20.26 -2.17 10.45
C LYS A 32 -19.76 -3.16 9.40
N LEU A 33 -18.66 -2.83 8.71
CA LEU A 33 -18.09 -3.65 7.65
C LEU A 33 -17.29 -4.84 8.17
N ALA A 34 -16.57 -4.66 9.26
CA ALA A 34 -15.79 -5.72 9.88
C ALA A 34 -16.66 -6.68 10.72
N GLY A 35 -17.75 -6.17 11.32
CA GLY A 35 -18.57 -6.90 12.28
C GLY A 35 -17.91 -7.05 13.66
N ASP A 36 -16.61 -7.26 13.71
CA ASP A 36 -15.79 -7.39 14.91
C ASP A 36 -14.37 -6.86 14.62
N ILE A 37 -13.68 -6.38 15.67
CA ILE A 37 -12.33 -5.84 15.58
C ILE A 37 -11.31 -6.89 15.12
N ASP A 38 -11.51 -8.15 15.45
CA ASP A 38 -10.63 -9.26 15.10
C ASP A 38 -10.72 -9.62 13.59
N HIS A 39 -11.83 -9.26 12.94
CA HIS A 39 -12.04 -9.49 11.51
C HIS A 39 -11.56 -8.35 10.61
N VAL A 40 -10.97 -7.31 11.19
CA VAL A 40 -10.42 -6.18 10.42
C VAL A 40 -9.22 -6.66 9.60
N ASN A 41 -9.31 -6.47 8.30
CA ASN A 41 -8.26 -6.72 7.33
C ASN A 41 -8.00 -5.45 6.49
N ALA A 42 -6.97 -5.48 5.65
CA ALA A 42 -6.57 -4.33 4.86
C ALA A 42 -7.62 -3.84 3.83
N LYS A 43 -8.66 -4.63 3.54
CA LYS A 43 -9.74 -4.23 2.64
C LYS A 43 -10.76 -3.32 3.32
N ILE A 44 -11.04 -3.55 4.60
CA ILE A 44 -12.07 -2.84 5.37
C ILE A 44 -11.89 -1.31 5.34
N PRO A 45 -10.71 -0.74 5.61
CA PRO A 45 -10.53 0.71 5.55
C PRO A 45 -10.74 1.29 4.14
N PHE A 46 -10.39 0.57 3.07
CA PHE A 46 -10.68 1.02 1.71
C PHE A 46 -12.18 1.01 1.41
N ASP A 47 -12.89 -0.07 1.75
CA ASP A 47 -14.34 -0.18 1.54
C ASP A 47 -15.09 0.92 2.35
N ALA A 48 -14.67 1.20 3.58
CA ALA A 48 -15.24 2.25 4.41
C ALA A 48 -14.96 3.66 3.83
N MET A 49 -13.74 3.90 3.35
CA MET A 49 -13.36 5.15 2.69
C MET A 49 -14.23 5.40 1.44
N GLU A 50 -14.44 4.38 0.60
CA GLU A 50 -15.31 4.46 -0.57
C GLU A 50 -16.77 4.74 -0.19
N ALA A 51 -17.20 4.25 0.98
CA ALA A 51 -18.52 4.55 1.53
C ALA A 51 -18.62 5.96 2.18
N GLY A 52 -17.55 6.76 2.18
CA GLY A 52 -17.51 8.13 2.67
C GLY A 52 -17.08 8.28 4.13
N ASP A 53 -16.50 7.26 4.75
CA ASP A 53 -15.98 7.32 6.12
C ASP A 53 -14.71 8.15 6.20
N ALA A 54 -14.76 9.28 6.90
CA ALA A 54 -13.64 10.18 7.07
C ALA A 54 -12.49 9.57 7.91
N THR A 55 -12.82 8.75 8.90
CA THR A 55 -11.84 8.05 9.74
C THR A 55 -11.07 7.03 8.92
N ALA A 56 -11.78 6.21 8.15
CA ALA A 56 -11.16 5.24 7.24
C ALA A 56 -10.29 5.93 6.19
N LYS A 57 -10.77 7.06 5.63
CA LYS A 57 -10.00 7.86 4.69
C LYS A 57 -8.68 8.33 5.29
N ALA A 58 -8.69 8.85 6.51
CA ALA A 58 -7.48 9.31 7.18
C ALA A 58 -6.47 8.17 7.41
N VAL A 59 -6.95 6.98 7.77
CA VAL A 59 -6.11 5.77 7.92
C VAL A 59 -5.49 5.36 6.61
N VAL A 60 -6.27 5.29 5.53
CA VAL A 60 -5.79 4.90 4.20
C VAL A 60 -4.80 5.93 3.65
N ASP A 61 -5.11 7.23 3.73
CA ASP A 61 -4.23 8.30 3.25
C ASP A 61 -2.86 8.25 3.96
N ASN A 62 -2.84 8.12 5.28
CA ASN A 62 -1.61 8.03 6.06
C ASN A 62 -0.78 6.79 5.67
N TRP A 63 -1.43 5.64 5.50
CA TRP A 63 -0.73 4.42 5.08
C TRP A 63 -0.18 4.54 3.65
N ILE A 64 -0.93 5.13 2.71
CA ILE A 64 -0.47 5.40 1.34
C ILE A 64 0.77 6.29 1.35
N GLU A 65 0.81 7.30 2.22
CA GLU A 65 1.96 8.20 2.36
C GLU A 65 3.22 7.44 2.80
N TYR A 66 3.11 6.51 3.76
CA TYR A 66 4.24 5.65 4.14
C TYR A 66 4.71 4.75 3.01
N VAL A 67 3.80 4.10 2.29
CA VAL A 67 4.14 3.27 1.13
C VAL A 67 4.83 4.10 0.05
N ALA A 68 4.30 5.27 -0.26
CA ALA A 68 4.85 6.16 -1.27
C ALA A 68 6.24 6.70 -0.88
N CYS A 69 6.45 7.02 0.41
CA CYS A 69 7.76 7.38 0.94
C CYS A 69 8.78 6.25 0.75
N GLY A 70 8.40 5.00 1.06
CA GLY A 70 9.24 3.84 0.83
C GLY A 70 9.59 3.66 -0.66
N ILE A 71 8.61 3.83 -1.55
CA ILE A 71 8.83 3.78 -3.00
C ILE A 71 9.76 4.90 -3.47
N SER A 72 9.60 6.13 -2.95
CA SER A 72 10.47 7.27 -3.27
C SER A 72 11.92 6.98 -2.91
N ASN A 73 12.17 6.33 -1.77
CA ASN A 73 13.52 5.91 -1.36
C ASN A 73 14.12 4.88 -2.34
N VAL A 74 13.32 3.93 -2.83
CA VAL A 74 13.75 2.97 -3.85
C VAL A 74 14.07 3.67 -5.16
N VAL A 75 13.22 4.61 -5.59
CA VAL A 75 13.45 5.41 -6.81
C VAL A 75 14.74 6.20 -6.70
N ASN A 76 14.95 6.90 -5.59
CA ASN A 76 16.14 7.73 -5.37
C ASN A 76 17.45 6.93 -5.27
N THR A 77 17.36 5.66 -4.85
CA THR A 77 18.54 4.81 -4.66
C THR A 77 18.90 4.03 -5.94
N PHE A 78 17.91 3.53 -6.67
CA PHE A 78 18.11 2.57 -7.74
C PHE A 78 17.71 3.07 -9.13
N GLU A 79 16.98 4.18 -9.22
CA GLU A 79 16.42 4.73 -10.48
C GLU A 79 15.79 3.63 -11.37
N PRO A 80 14.86 2.80 -10.85
CA PRO A 80 14.30 1.70 -11.61
C PRO A 80 13.42 2.20 -12.76
N GLU A 81 13.36 1.46 -13.86
CA GLU A 81 12.44 1.77 -14.97
C GLU A 81 10.97 1.51 -14.61
N ALA A 82 10.72 0.53 -13.75
CA ALA A 82 9.38 0.14 -13.32
C ALA A 82 9.38 -0.37 -11.88
N ILE A 83 8.28 -0.07 -11.17
CA ILE A 83 7.96 -0.62 -9.85
C ILE A 83 6.60 -1.29 -9.94
N CYS A 84 6.54 -2.57 -9.54
CA CYS A 84 5.32 -3.34 -9.51
C CYS A 84 4.88 -3.57 -8.06
N ILE A 85 3.68 -3.11 -7.72
CA ILE A 85 3.07 -3.30 -6.39
C ILE A 85 2.24 -4.57 -6.43
N GLY A 86 2.57 -5.54 -5.57
CA GLY A 86 1.88 -6.82 -5.46
C GLY A 86 1.13 -6.97 -4.14
N GLY A 87 0.59 -8.18 -3.91
CA GLY A 87 -0.18 -8.50 -2.72
C GLY A 87 -1.65 -8.11 -2.83
N GLY A 88 -2.45 -8.48 -1.81
CA GLY A 88 -3.91 -8.30 -1.82
C GLY A 88 -4.36 -6.84 -1.95
N VAL A 89 -3.54 -5.90 -1.46
CA VAL A 89 -3.86 -4.46 -1.51
C VAL A 89 -3.76 -3.90 -2.94
N SER A 90 -2.97 -4.52 -3.82
CA SER A 90 -2.87 -4.08 -5.22
C SER A 90 -4.18 -4.19 -6.01
N ASN A 91 -5.15 -4.97 -5.50
CA ASN A 91 -6.51 -5.08 -6.06
C ASN A 91 -7.32 -3.77 -5.94
N GLN A 92 -6.87 -2.81 -5.11
CA GLN A 92 -7.49 -1.49 -5.00
C GLN A 92 -7.25 -0.61 -6.25
N GLY A 93 -6.39 -1.06 -7.16
CA GLY A 93 -6.19 -0.42 -8.45
C GLY A 93 -5.79 1.05 -8.35
N GLU A 94 -6.48 1.93 -9.06
CA GLU A 94 -6.15 3.36 -9.12
C GLU A 94 -6.41 4.12 -7.81
N THR A 95 -7.32 3.63 -6.97
CA THR A 95 -7.53 4.19 -5.61
C THR A 95 -6.23 4.16 -4.78
N LEU A 96 -5.40 3.13 -5.00
CA LEU A 96 -4.08 3.00 -4.39
C LEU A 96 -2.99 3.67 -5.24
N LEU A 97 -2.96 3.39 -6.55
CA LEU A 97 -1.81 3.74 -7.40
C LEU A 97 -1.73 5.22 -7.73
N ALA A 98 -2.87 5.90 -7.92
CA ALA A 98 -2.88 7.30 -8.31
C ALA A 98 -2.26 8.21 -7.24
N PRO A 99 -2.64 8.13 -5.94
CA PRO A 99 -2.01 8.93 -4.90
C PRO A 99 -0.53 8.56 -4.68
N ILE A 100 -0.14 7.29 -4.80
CA ILE A 100 1.27 6.88 -4.72
C ILE A 100 2.09 7.53 -5.83
N ARG A 101 1.64 7.48 -7.08
CA ARG A 101 2.36 8.10 -8.21
C ARG A 101 2.53 9.60 -7.98
N LYS A 102 1.48 10.28 -7.55
CA LYS A 102 1.52 11.72 -7.26
C LYS A 102 2.56 12.05 -6.20
N TYR A 103 2.56 11.33 -5.09
CA TYR A 103 3.51 11.54 -4.00
C TYR A 103 4.96 11.29 -4.47
N VAL A 104 5.20 10.17 -5.14
CA VAL A 104 6.54 9.82 -5.65
C VAL A 104 7.04 10.86 -6.65
N GLU A 105 6.18 11.36 -7.54
CA GLU A 105 6.53 12.41 -8.49
C GLU A 105 6.93 13.71 -7.77
N GLU A 106 6.18 14.11 -6.74
CA GLU A 106 6.48 15.31 -5.96
C GLU A 106 7.82 15.19 -5.21
N GLU A 107 8.09 14.04 -4.58
CA GLU A 107 9.30 13.79 -3.78
C GLU A 107 10.56 13.57 -4.63
N THR A 108 10.43 12.98 -5.82
CA THR A 108 11.59 12.64 -6.64
C THR A 108 11.92 13.68 -7.72
N LYS A 109 11.05 14.65 -7.92
CA LYS A 109 11.10 15.69 -8.96
C LYS A 109 12.44 16.43 -9.08
N ASN A 110 13.15 16.63 -7.98
CA ASN A 110 14.38 17.40 -7.94
C ASN A 110 15.64 16.52 -7.75
N ILE A 111 15.49 15.21 -7.65
CA ILE A 111 16.56 14.29 -7.23
C ILE A 111 16.93 13.34 -8.37
N THR A 112 15.96 12.89 -9.14
CA THR A 112 16.19 11.94 -10.26
C THR A 112 16.58 12.64 -11.55
N THR A 113 17.12 11.87 -12.49
CA THR A 113 17.47 12.32 -13.85
C THR A 113 16.23 12.75 -14.69
N GLY A 114 15.06 12.86 -14.05
CA GLY A 114 13.83 13.40 -14.62
C GLY A 114 12.91 12.34 -15.26
N LYS A 115 13.26 11.05 -15.16
CA LYS A 115 12.40 9.98 -15.67
C LYS A 115 11.72 9.23 -14.51
N MET A 116 10.42 9.46 -14.35
CA MET A 116 9.61 8.72 -13.40
C MET A 116 9.50 7.24 -13.76
N PRO A 117 9.65 6.31 -12.81
CA PRO A 117 9.41 4.90 -13.06
C PRO A 117 7.92 4.64 -13.36
N ALA A 118 7.66 3.61 -14.15
CA ALA A 118 6.29 3.12 -14.33
C ALA A 118 5.83 2.39 -13.05
N ILE A 119 4.97 3.02 -12.23
CA ILE A 119 4.39 2.40 -11.03
C ILE A 119 3.07 1.73 -11.40
N ARG A 120 2.98 0.41 -11.23
CA ARG A 120 1.86 -0.43 -11.67
C ARG A 120 1.51 -1.49 -10.62
N ALA A 121 0.27 -1.99 -10.67
CA ALA A 121 -0.09 -3.23 -9.95
C ALA A 121 0.52 -4.45 -10.66
N CYS A 122 0.94 -5.44 -9.89
CA CYS A 122 1.33 -6.75 -10.42
C CYS A 122 0.13 -7.45 -11.05
N VAL A 123 0.29 -7.95 -12.28
CA VAL A 123 -0.75 -8.74 -12.97
C VAL A 123 -1.02 -10.06 -12.22
N LEU A 124 0.01 -10.65 -11.64
CA LEU A 124 -0.07 -11.93 -10.90
C LEU A 124 -0.50 -11.76 -9.44
N THR A 125 -0.79 -10.54 -8.99
CA THR A 125 -1.24 -10.23 -7.62
C THR A 125 -0.44 -10.96 -6.52
N ASN A 126 -1.09 -11.85 -5.74
CA ASN A 126 -0.45 -12.63 -4.67
C ASN A 126 0.48 -13.73 -5.20
N ASP A 127 0.27 -14.21 -6.42
CA ASP A 127 1.03 -15.33 -6.98
C ASP A 127 2.38 -14.90 -7.57
N ALA A 128 2.60 -13.60 -7.73
CA ALA A 128 3.82 -13.03 -8.29
C ALA A 128 5.09 -13.51 -7.56
N GLY A 129 5.05 -13.59 -6.23
CA GLY A 129 6.18 -14.04 -5.42
C GLY A 129 6.50 -15.53 -5.62
N VAL A 130 5.47 -16.37 -5.63
CA VAL A 130 5.63 -17.83 -5.79
C VAL A 130 6.11 -18.16 -7.20
N ILE A 131 5.51 -17.56 -8.21
CA ILE A 131 5.88 -17.76 -9.62
C ILE A 131 7.29 -17.23 -9.88
N GLY A 132 7.65 -16.06 -9.33
CA GLY A 132 8.98 -15.48 -9.44
C GLY A 132 10.05 -16.36 -8.79
N ALA A 133 9.80 -16.90 -7.59
CA ALA A 133 10.70 -17.81 -6.93
C ALA A 133 10.89 -19.13 -7.71
N ALA A 134 9.80 -19.69 -8.26
CA ALA A 134 9.85 -20.88 -9.10
C ALA A 134 10.63 -20.64 -10.41
N ALA A 135 10.44 -19.48 -11.04
CA ALA A 135 11.18 -19.10 -12.24
C ALA A 135 12.68 -18.96 -11.95
N LEU A 136 13.04 -18.34 -10.82
CA LEU A 136 14.44 -18.19 -10.40
C LEU A 136 15.11 -19.56 -10.14
N ALA A 137 14.41 -20.48 -9.49
CA ALA A 137 14.91 -21.84 -9.22
C ALA A 137 15.17 -22.65 -10.50
N ASN A 138 14.40 -22.37 -11.57
CA ASN A 138 14.61 -23.04 -12.88
C ASN A 138 15.67 -22.37 -13.76
N SER A 139 16.19 -21.21 -13.35
CA SER A 139 17.22 -20.46 -14.10
C SER A 139 18.66 -20.70 -13.60
N ILE A 140 18.81 -21.50 -12.53
CA ILE A 140 20.06 -21.96 -11.94
C ILE A 140 20.33 -23.39 -12.37
#